data_6b5cbb01d5a6de0b2c221f2a157e424a
#
_entry.id   6b5cbb01d5a6de0b2c221f2a157e424a
#
_cell.length_a   1.000
_cell.length_b   1.000
_cell.length_c   1.000
_cell.angle_alpha   90.00
_cell.angle_beta   90.00
_cell.angle_gamma   90.00
#
_symmetry.space_group_name_H-M   'P 1'
#
loop_
_entity.id
_entity.type
_entity.pdbx_description
1 polymer ?
#
loop_
_entity_poly.entity_id
_entity_poly.type
_entity_poly.pdbx_seq_one_letter_code
_entity_poly.pdbx_strand_id
1 'polypeptide(L)'
;QPLTQALLIVFGNLPAIRAARRYLHNDLNRLFGGRHLAVTPGNESRRAFALEQAVQAFYRAADTAGPVNRGHLDMHTAIRGSLYRQFALLPAHAGDFSPDFYQ
;
A
#
# COMPACT_ATOMS: atom_id res chain seq x y z
N GLN A 1 0.43 -17.27 19.09
CA GLN A 1 -0.54 -16.40 19.79
C GLN A 1 -1.47 -15.76 18.73
N PRO A 2 -2.76 -15.64 18.99
CA PRO A 2 -3.65 -14.92 18.10
C PRO A 2 -3.24 -13.44 18.04
N LEU A 3 -3.43 -12.82 16.86
CA LEU A 3 -3.20 -11.38 16.70
C LEU A 3 -4.21 -10.61 17.56
N THR A 4 -3.73 -9.64 18.31
CA THR A 4 -4.57 -8.72 19.09
C THR A 4 -5.11 -7.56 18.26
N GLN A 5 -4.65 -7.43 17.03
CA GLN A 5 -5.01 -6.38 16.08
C GLN A 5 -5.39 -6.98 14.74
N ALA A 6 -6.29 -6.32 14.01
CA ALA A 6 -6.63 -6.71 12.65
C ALA A 6 -5.47 -6.36 11.71
N LEU A 7 -5.16 -7.27 10.78
CA LEU A 7 -4.08 -7.11 9.81
C LEU A 7 -4.60 -7.42 8.40
N LEU A 8 -4.36 -6.52 7.47
CA LEU A 8 -4.57 -6.73 6.05
C LEU A 8 -3.22 -6.78 5.35
N ILE A 9 -2.91 -7.91 4.70
CA ILE A 9 -1.71 -8.06 3.87
C ILE A 9 -2.15 -8.14 2.42
N VAL A 10 -1.54 -7.32 1.57
CA VAL A 10 -1.81 -7.31 0.13
C VAL A 10 -0.53 -7.42 -0.69
N PHE A 11 -0.60 -8.16 -1.79
CA PHE A 11 0.45 -8.15 -2.81
C PHE A 11 0.04 -7.17 -3.92
N GLY A 12 0.90 -6.22 -4.23
CA GLY A 12 0.59 -5.16 -5.17
C GLY A 12 0.26 -5.68 -6.58
N ASN A 13 1.26 -6.03 -7.36
CA ASN A 13 1.11 -6.37 -8.78
C ASN A 13 1.54 -7.82 -9.06
N LEU A 14 0.68 -8.79 -8.75
CA LEU A 14 0.98 -10.21 -8.96
C LEU A 14 1.34 -10.57 -10.41
N PRO A 15 0.64 -10.07 -11.45
CA PRO A 15 1.02 -10.36 -12.83
C PRO A 15 2.42 -9.85 -13.19
N ALA A 16 2.81 -8.67 -12.74
CA ALA A 16 4.14 -8.13 -12.97
C ALA A 16 5.22 -8.94 -12.21
N ILE A 17 4.92 -9.35 -10.96
CA ILE A 17 5.81 -10.23 -10.16
C ILE A 17 6.05 -11.54 -10.91
N ARG A 18 5.00 -12.19 -11.42
CA ARG A 18 5.11 -13.45 -12.18
C ARG A 18 5.90 -13.28 -13.48
N ALA A 19 5.81 -12.12 -14.10
CA ALA A 19 6.57 -11.77 -15.31
C ALA A 19 8.00 -11.28 -15.01
N ALA A 20 8.41 -11.23 -13.75
CA ALA A 20 9.68 -10.64 -13.29
C ALA A 20 9.86 -9.20 -13.81
N ARG A 21 8.78 -8.42 -13.84
CA ARG A 21 8.76 -7.04 -14.33
C ARG A 21 8.25 -6.11 -13.24
N ARG A 22 8.65 -4.85 -13.31
CA ARG A 22 8.15 -3.80 -12.41
C ARG A 22 6.65 -3.56 -12.60
N TYR A 23 6.20 -3.51 -13.85
CA TYR A 23 4.81 -3.37 -14.27
C TYR A 23 4.62 -3.98 -15.67
N LEU A 24 3.40 -4.22 -16.06
CA LEU A 24 3.06 -4.69 -17.41
C LEU A 24 2.76 -3.53 -18.35
N HIS A 25 1.92 -2.59 -17.94
CA HIS A 25 1.46 -1.45 -18.72
C HIS A 25 1.72 -0.13 -18.00
N ASN A 26 1.34 -0.03 -16.73
CA ASN A 26 1.44 1.17 -15.93
C ASN A 26 2.06 0.87 -14.57
N ASP A 27 2.88 1.80 -14.06
CA ASP A 27 3.39 1.70 -12.69
C ASP A 27 2.24 1.82 -11.69
N LEU A 28 1.93 0.70 -11.00
CA LEU A 28 0.83 0.61 -10.04
C LEU A 28 0.87 1.74 -9.00
N ASN A 29 2.07 2.12 -8.53
CA ASN A 29 2.24 3.16 -7.52
C ASN A 29 1.80 4.56 -7.97
N ARG A 30 1.60 4.75 -9.26
CA ARG A 30 1.12 6.01 -9.85
C ARG A 30 -0.39 6.05 -10.02
N LEU A 31 -1.09 4.95 -9.72
CA LEU A 31 -2.50 4.78 -10.04
C LEU A 31 -3.43 4.93 -8.84
N PHE A 32 -2.91 5.02 -7.63
CA PHE A 32 -3.70 5.23 -6.42
C PHE A 32 -4.25 6.66 -6.31
N GLY A 33 -5.24 6.86 -5.42
CA GLY A 33 -5.91 8.14 -5.24
C GLY A 33 -6.82 8.51 -6.41
N GLY A 34 -7.49 7.51 -7.01
CA GLY A 34 -8.39 7.70 -8.14
C GLY A 34 -7.69 7.89 -9.49
N ARG A 35 -6.36 7.94 -9.54
CA ARG A 35 -5.60 8.15 -10.79
C ARG A 35 -5.75 7.00 -11.79
N HIS A 36 -6.14 5.81 -11.32
CA HIS A 36 -6.46 4.66 -12.18
C HIS A 36 -7.59 4.94 -13.18
N LEU A 37 -8.42 5.95 -12.93
CA LEU A 37 -9.50 6.37 -13.83
C LEU A 37 -9.00 7.19 -15.04
N ALA A 38 -7.81 7.77 -14.93
CA ALA A 38 -7.21 8.63 -15.96
C ALA A 38 -6.35 7.87 -16.99
N VAL A 39 -6.23 6.55 -16.85
CA VAL A 39 -5.44 5.71 -17.76
C VAL A 39 -6.33 4.70 -18.47
N THR A 40 -5.85 4.19 -19.60
CA THR A 40 -6.53 3.09 -20.29
C THR A 40 -6.72 1.89 -19.35
N PRO A 41 -7.92 1.33 -19.24
CA PRO A 41 -8.20 0.20 -18.38
C PRO A 41 -7.27 -0.99 -18.70
N GLY A 42 -6.57 -1.47 -17.69
CA GLY A 42 -5.58 -2.56 -17.79
C GLY A 42 -5.44 -3.32 -16.47
N ASN A 43 -4.44 -4.18 -16.39
CA ASN A 43 -4.19 -4.98 -15.20
C ASN A 43 -3.95 -4.09 -13.98
N GLU A 44 -3.07 -3.10 -14.10
CA GLU A 44 -2.68 -2.25 -12.98
C GLU A 44 -3.80 -1.27 -12.58
N SER A 45 -4.55 -0.71 -13.54
CA SER A 45 -5.67 0.19 -13.20
C SER A 45 -6.78 -0.54 -12.44
N ARG A 46 -7.16 -1.75 -12.90
CA ARG A 46 -8.11 -2.60 -12.17
C ARG A 46 -7.57 -3.03 -10.80
N ARG A 47 -6.26 -3.31 -10.72
CA ARG A 47 -5.63 -3.70 -9.46
C ARG A 47 -5.60 -2.55 -8.47
N ALA A 48 -5.25 -1.33 -8.89
CA ALA A 48 -5.29 -0.13 -8.05
C ALA A 48 -6.68 0.08 -7.46
N PHE A 49 -7.71 0.05 -8.30
CA PHE A 49 -9.10 0.14 -7.84
C PHE A 49 -9.44 -0.95 -6.80
N ALA A 50 -9.13 -2.22 -7.10
CA ALA A 50 -9.42 -3.32 -6.20
C ALA A 50 -8.71 -3.19 -4.85
N LEU A 51 -7.45 -2.72 -4.84
CA LEU A 51 -6.69 -2.47 -3.61
C LEU A 51 -7.28 -1.33 -2.79
N GLU A 52 -7.67 -0.22 -3.43
CA GLU A 52 -8.35 0.89 -2.75
C GLU A 52 -9.65 0.43 -2.10
N GLN A 53 -10.45 -0.38 -2.80
CA GLN A 53 -11.69 -0.93 -2.25
C GLN A 53 -11.43 -1.89 -1.07
N ALA A 54 -10.41 -2.74 -1.18
CA ALA A 54 -10.05 -3.67 -0.11
C ALA A 54 -9.60 -2.95 1.16
N VAL A 55 -8.75 -1.93 1.03
CA VAL A 55 -8.28 -1.11 2.15
C VAL A 55 -9.43 -0.35 2.80
N GLN A 56 -10.31 0.26 1.99
CA GLN A 56 -11.47 0.95 2.52
C GLN A 56 -12.45 0.00 3.26
N ALA A 57 -12.67 -1.19 2.70
CA ALA A 57 -13.51 -2.20 3.34
C ALA A 57 -12.92 -2.68 4.68
N PHE A 58 -11.60 -2.89 4.71
CA PHE A 58 -10.88 -3.27 5.92
C PHE A 58 -11.01 -2.22 7.02
N TYR A 59 -10.80 -0.94 6.71
CA TYR A 59 -10.94 0.13 7.69
C TYR A 59 -12.39 0.29 8.16
N ARG A 60 -13.37 0.21 7.26
CA ARG A 60 -14.78 0.24 7.66
C ARG A 60 -15.14 -0.89 8.61
N ALA A 61 -14.65 -2.09 8.36
CA ALA A 61 -14.88 -3.23 9.25
C ALA A 61 -14.20 -3.03 10.62
N ALA A 62 -13.00 -2.46 10.65
CA ALA A 62 -12.30 -2.17 11.89
C ALA A 62 -13.01 -1.09 12.73
N ASP A 63 -13.55 -0.05 12.08
CA ASP A 63 -14.22 1.07 12.75
C ASP A 63 -15.52 0.64 13.46
N THR A 64 -16.14 -0.47 13.06
CA THR A 64 -17.33 -0.99 13.75
C THR A 64 -17.04 -1.45 15.18
N ALA A 65 -15.79 -1.74 15.50
CA ALA A 65 -15.34 -2.17 16.82
C ALA A 65 -14.99 -0.99 17.76
N GLY A 66 -15.08 0.24 17.29
CA GLY A 66 -14.72 1.47 18.01
C GLY A 66 -13.51 2.17 17.40
N PRO A 67 -13.06 3.29 18.02
CA PRO A 67 -11.88 4.03 17.53
C PRO A 67 -10.65 3.13 17.56
N VAL A 68 -9.96 3.02 16.42
CA VAL A 68 -8.77 2.19 16.28
C VAL A 68 -7.58 3.01 15.81
N ASN A 69 -6.40 2.69 16.32
CA ASN A 69 -5.17 3.18 15.74
C ASN A 69 -4.93 2.48 14.41
N ARG A 70 -4.62 3.24 13.38
CA ARG A 70 -4.38 2.74 12.03
C ARG A 70 -2.92 2.88 11.68
N GLY A 71 -2.34 1.82 11.16
CA GLY A 71 -1.00 1.84 10.58
C GLY A 71 -1.06 1.38 9.13
N HIS A 72 -0.23 1.99 8.28
CA HIS A 72 -0.03 1.57 6.90
C HIS A 72 1.46 1.45 6.63
N LEU A 73 1.87 0.28 6.14
CA LEU A 73 3.23 0.04 5.73
C LEU A 73 3.23 -0.42 4.27
N ASP A 74 3.86 0.37 3.41
CA ASP A 74 4.08 0.03 2.01
C ASP A 74 5.54 -0.39 1.81
N MET A 75 5.75 -1.69 1.54
CA MET A 75 7.08 -2.25 1.39
C MET A 75 7.48 -2.32 -0.08
N HIS A 76 8.60 -1.71 -0.40
CA HIS A 76 9.18 -1.69 -1.72
C HIS A 76 10.60 -2.24 -1.75
N THR A 77 10.98 -2.79 -2.90
CA THR A 77 12.39 -3.02 -3.22
C THR A 77 12.97 -1.80 -3.94
N ALA A 78 14.21 -1.46 -3.65
CA ALA A 78 14.92 -0.43 -4.42
C ALA A 78 15.14 -0.90 -5.86
N ILE A 79 14.85 -0.01 -6.83
CA ILE A 79 15.00 -0.30 -8.26
C ILE A 79 16.45 -0.15 -8.70
N ARG A 80 17.20 0.67 -7.98
CA ARG A 80 18.61 0.97 -8.23
C ARG A 80 19.43 0.64 -6.99
N GLY A 81 20.73 0.38 -7.18
CA GLY A 81 21.64 0.28 -6.06
C GLY A 81 21.52 1.53 -5.17
N SER A 82 21.37 1.32 -3.88
CA SER A 82 21.28 2.38 -2.89
C SER A 82 22.41 2.25 -1.90
N LEU A 83 22.93 3.38 -1.45
CA LEU A 83 23.89 3.43 -0.35
C LEU A 83 23.29 2.83 0.92
N TYR A 84 22.00 3.03 1.11
CA TYR A 84 21.22 2.44 2.20
C TYR A 84 20.38 1.30 1.66
N ARG A 85 20.62 0.09 2.13
CA ARG A 85 19.87 -1.11 1.69
C ARG A 85 18.44 -1.13 2.23
N GLN A 86 18.22 -0.48 3.36
CA GLN A 86 16.92 -0.36 4.01
C GLN A 86 16.73 1.10 4.41
N PHE A 87 15.58 1.64 4.10
CA PHE A 87 15.17 2.99 4.49
C PHE A 87 13.64 3.06 4.55
N ALA A 88 13.14 3.97 5.35
CA ALA A 88 11.73 4.30 5.41
C ALA A 88 11.52 5.73 4.91
N LEU A 89 10.46 5.93 4.13
CA LEU A 89 9.96 7.25 3.75
C LEU A 89 8.75 7.56 4.60
N LEU A 90 8.82 8.64 5.34
CA LEU A 90 7.70 9.14 6.13
C LEU A 90 7.04 10.29 5.39
N PRO A 91 5.69 10.40 5.41
CA PRO A 91 5.01 11.56 4.85
C PRO A 91 5.48 12.86 5.51
N ALA A 92 5.51 13.95 4.74
CA ALA A 92 5.93 15.26 5.24
C ALA A 92 5.05 15.80 6.39
N HIS A 93 3.83 15.32 6.49
CA HIS A 93 2.89 15.67 7.57
C HIS A 93 2.93 14.61 8.69
N ALA A 94 4.10 14.46 9.31
CA ALA A 94 4.32 13.47 10.36
C ALA A 94 3.59 13.78 11.70
N GLY A 95 2.86 14.91 11.79
CA GLY A 95 2.12 15.28 13.00
C GLY A 95 1.00 14.32 13.41
N ASP A 96 0.60 13.42 12.52
CA ASP A 96 -0.46 12.44 12.76
C ASP A 96 0.09 11.07 13.21
N PHE A 97 1.40 10.90 13.32
CA PHE A 97 2.01 9.65 13.75
C PHE A 97 2.33 9.69 15.24
N SER A 98 1.97 8.61 15.94
CA SER A 98 2.39 8.42 17.33
C SER A 98 3.91 8.44 17.44
N PRO A 99 4.49 9.06 18.50
CA PRO A 99 5.93 8.97 18.76
C PRO A 99 6.48 7.55 18.79
N ASP A 100 5.66 6.58 19.19
CA ASP A 100 6.01 5.15 19.23
C ASP A 100 6.23 4.54 17.84
N PHE A 101 5.78 5.22 16.78
CA PHE A 101 6.02 4.79 15.39
C PHE A 101 7.49 4.92 14.99
N TYR A 102 8.25 5.76 15.66
CA TYR A 102 9.66 6.07 15.34
C TYR A 102 10.68 5.28 16.17
N GLN A 103 10.23 4.42 17.07
CA GLN A 103 11.08 3.55 17.90
C GLN A 103 11.19 2.16 17.28
#